data_9ed6c8afa697273796ff4bd4ce7d7042
#
_entry.id   9ed6c8afa697273796ff4bd4ce7d7042
#
_cell.length_a   1.000
_cell.length_b   1.000
_cell.length_c   1.000
_cell.angle_alpha   90.00
_cell.angle_beta   90.00
_cell.angle_gamma   90.00
#
_symmetry.space_group_name_H-M   'P 1'
#
loop_
_entity.id
_entity.type
_entity.pdbx_description
1 polymer ?
#
loop_
_entity_poly.entity_id
_entity_poly.type
_entity_poly.pdbx_seq_one_letter_code
_entity_poly.pdbx_strand_id
1 'polypeptide(L)'
;MRRALALALVVGLAACGSRDAPVASLEVAARGAFSAALSPDGRQAVIGSLLHGGSLWDIDSGERRFDWNHRAGTYTAITAVAFAPGGDAAMTAEDETLVLWDTAGGEAITYFTAPAKVNAIALGPGGRLALLGLSDDTAVLFDARRGGILRVFAHEGRVRSVALDAAAKLALTGGEDRSARLWDVETGAELQRWQHDADVRLVALAPDGARALSVSKYDRAVVWDTSSGRELGSLPAFRARITRGETWTAAAFSHDGTRLLTGTTDRRVQLWELPAVERRAEWEMPRREDWKRSGAYILAVGFGAAEGACLSVSADGFVHRLRFTP
;
A
#
# COMPACT_ATOMS: atom_id res chain seq x y z
N MET A 1 3.15 -32.57 64.82
CA MET A 1 3.75 -32.41 63.48
C MET A 1 2.63 -31.98 62.52
N ARG A 2 2.48 -30.69 62.22
CA ARG A 2 1.49 -30.14 61.32
C ARG A 2 2.23 -29.73 60.03
N ARG A 3 2.01 -30.36 58.92
CA ARG A 3 2.52 -29.97 57.60
C ARG A 3 1.61 -28.87 57.01
N ALA A 4 2.18 -27.69 56.84
CA ALA A 4 1.53 -26.60 56.09
C ALA A 4 1.70 -26.86 54.60
N LEU A 5 0.61 -26.98 53.85
CA LEU A 5 0.57 -26.96 52.41
C LEU A 5 0.65 -25.50 51.94
N ALA A 6 1.73 -25.12 51.29
CA ALA A 6 1.81 -23.84 50.62
C ALA A 6 1.14 -23.95 49.24
N LEU A 7 0.03 -23.27 49.07
CA LEU A 7 -0.68 -23.11 47.80
C LEU A 7 0.02 -22.01 47.00
N ALA A 8 0.76 -22.36 45.95
CA ALA A 8 1.38 -21.42 45.03
C ALA A 8 0.28 -20.89 44.09
N LEU A 9 -0.13 -19.66 44.28
CA LEU A 9 -1.03 -18.92 43.38
C LEU A 9 -0.21 -18.50 42.16
N VAL A 10 -0.33 -19.20 41.04
CA VAL A 10 0.19 -18.75 39.73
C VAL A 10 -0.75 -17.66 39.21
N VAL A 11 -0.39 -16.42 39.44
CA VAL A 11 -1.01 -15.27 38.80
C VAL A 11 -0.52 -15.25 37.34
N GLY A 12 -1.33 -15.76 36.44
CA GLY A 12 -1.15 -15.57 35.01
C GLY A 12 -1.32 -14.07 34.69
N LEU A 13 -0.20 -13.38 34.53
CA LEU A 13 -0.18 -12.07 33.90
C LEU A 13 -0.67 -12.23 32.44
N ALA A 14 -1.94 -11.93 32.21
CA ALA A 14 -2.41 -11.65 30.87
C ALA A 14 -1.60 -10.46 30.34
N ALA A 15 -0.66 -10.71 29.44
CA ALA A 15 0.05 -9.68 28.71
C ALA A 15 -1.00 -8.89 27.91
N CYS A 16 -1.41 -7.74 28.42
CA CYS A 16 -2.00 -6.68 27.61
C CYS A 16 -0.94 -6.38 26.53
N GLY A 17 -1.19 -6.77 25.29
CA GLY A 17 -0.29 -6.54 24.18
C GLY A 17 0.08 -5.07 24.10
N SER A 18 1.30 -4.75 24.54
CA SER A 18 1.90 -3.44 24.34
C SER A 18 2.04 -3.26 22.82
N ARG A 19 1.52 -2.14 22.30
CA ARG A 19 1.78 -1.74 20.93
C ARG A 19 3.21 -1.28 20.85
N ASP A 20 3.95 -1.80 19.89
CA ASP A 20 5.34 -1.41 19.73
C ASP A 20 5.43 -0.04 19.04
N ALA A 21 6.41 0.75 19.43
CA ALA A 21 6.76 2.00 18.76
C ALA A 21 7.70 1.72 17.57
N PRO A 22 7.77 2.62 16.58
CA PRO A 22 8.79 2.52 15.55
C PRO A 22 10.20 2.64 16.11
N VAL A 23 11.15 1.91 15.52
CA VAL A 23 12.57 1.94 15.91
C VAL A 23 13.20 3.29 15.57
N ALA A 24 12.78 3.89 14.45
CA ALA A 24 13.22 5.20 13.99
C ALA A 24 12.16 5.83 13.12
N SER A 25 12.21 7.17 13.01
CA SER A 25 11.33 7.96 12.14
C SER A 25 12.15 9.02 11.41
N LEU A 26 11.96 9.11 10.09
CA LEU A 26 12.59 10.08 9.21
C LEU A 26 11.52 11.05 8.70
N GLU A 27 11.72 12.35 8.89
CA GLU A 27 10.84 13.37 8.33
C GLU A 27 11.15 13.58 6.84
N VAL A 28 10.16 13.36 5.96
CA VAL A 28 10.27 13.49 4.51
C VAL A 28 9.37 14.58 3.94
N ALA A 29 8.39 15.07 4.72
CA ALA A 29 7.50 16.15 4.30
C ALA A 29 7.03 16.98 5.50
N ALA A 30 7.54 18.21 5.63
CA ALA A 30 7.31 19.06 6.80
C ALA A 30 5.82 19.43 7.04
N ARG A 31 4.97 19.40 6.02
CA ARG A 31 3.52 19.68 6.13
C ARG A 31 2.65 18.52 5.71
N GLY A 32 3.22 17.32 5.60
CA GLY A 32 2.52 16.10 5.25
C GLY A 32 2.59 15.74 3.78
N ALA A 33 2.05 14.58 3.47
CA ALA A 33 2.04 13.96 2.15
C ALA A 33 0.63 13.55 1.75
N PHE A 34 0.37 13.53 0.43
CA PHE A 34 -0.87 13.03 -0.17
C PHE A 34 -0.75 11.58 -0.60
N SER A 35 0.43 11.22 -1.10
CA SER A 35 0.71 9.91 -1.65
C SER A 35 2.11 9.47 -1.30
N ALA A 36 2.33 8.18 -1.21
CA ALA A 36 3.63 7.59 -0.99
C ALA A 36 3.69 6.18 -1.57
N ALA A 37 4.89 5.78 -1.98
CA ALA A 37 5.23 4.39 -2.28
C ALA A 37 6.62 4.07 -1.72
N LEU A 38 6.81 2.83 -1.33
CA LEU A 38 8.10 2.29 -0.90
C LEU A 38 8.66 1.38 -2.00
N SER A 39 9.96 1.43 -2.22
CA SER A 39 10.61 0.48 -3.13
C SER A 39 10.51 -0.95 -2.57
N PRO A 40 10.49 -1.98 -3.43
CA PRO A 40 10.36 -3.38 -2.98
C PRO A 40 11.46 -3.84 -2.04
N ASP A 41 12.66 -3.26 -2.14
CA ASP A 41 13.79 -3.52 -1.25
C ASP A 41 13.75 -2.70 0.06
N GLY A 42 12.79 -1.79 0.20
CA GLY A 42 12.62 -0.93 1.38
C GLY A 42 13.70 0.14 1.55
N ARG A 43 14.49 0.45 0.51
CA ARG A 43 15.56 1.46 0.60
C ARG A 43 15.16 2.84 0.14
N GLN A 44 14.12 2.93 -0.67
CA GLN A 44 13.68 4.20 -1.25
C GLN A 44 12.19 4.46 -0.98
N ALA A 45 11.83 5.74 -0.94
CA ALA A 45 10.44 6.18 -0.88
C ALA A 45 10.19 7.29 -1.90
N VAL A 46 9.10 7.17 -2.65
CA VAL A 46 8.54 8.29 -3.42
C VAL A 46 7.46 8.94 -2.58
N ILE A 47 7.55 10.26 -2.43
CA ILE A 47 6.65 11.07 -1.60
C ILE A 47 6.01 12.15 -2.46
N GLY A 48 4.68 12.18 -2.52
CA GLY A 48 3.90 13.30 -3.02
C GLY A 48 3.55 14.25 -1.87
N SER A 49 4.35 15.31 -1.73
CA SER A 49 4.25 16.26 -0.61
C SER A 49 3.23 17.36 -0.88
N LEU A 50 2.63 17.90 0.18
CA LEU A 50 1.69 19.03 0.13
C LEU A 50 2.35 20.35 -0.34
N LEU A 51 3.66 20.50 -0.16
CA LEU A 51 4.35 21.77 -0.43
C LEU A 51 5.49 21.70 -1.45
N HIS A 52 6.02 20.51 -1.69
CA HIS A 52 7.24 20.35 -2.48
C HIS A 52 7.03 19.48 -3.73
N GLY A 53 5.79 19.02 -3.97
CA GLY A 53 5.50 18.11 -5.07
C GLY A 53 6.04 16.70 -4.85
N GLY A 54 6.46 16.05 -5.93
CA GLY A 54 7.07 14.72 -5.90
C GLY A 54 8.53 14.77 -5.49
N SER A 55 8.98 13.75 -4.78
CA SER A 55 10.38 13.57 -4.41
C SER A 55 10.75 12.12 -4.20
N LEU A 56 11.99 11.74 -4.56
CA LEU A 56 12.59 10.45 -4.24
C LEU A 56 13.54 10.60 -3.06
N TRP A 57 13.38 9.75 -2.07
CA TRP A 57 14.19 9.71 -0.86
C TRP A 57 14.95 8.40 -0.74
N ASP A 58 16.19 8.47 -0.30
CA ASP A 58 16.94 7.33 0.22
C ASP A 58 16.65 7.21 1.72
N ILE A 59 16.07 6.07 2.12
CA ILE A 59 15.62 5.87 3.51
C ILE A 59 16.82 5.62 4.42
N ASP A 60 17.91 5.02 3.92
CA ASP A 60 19.07 4.65 4.74
C ASP A 60 19.91 5.87 5.11
N SER A 61 20.19 6.73 4.16
CA SER A 61 20.90 8.01 4.41
C SER A 61 19.98 9.10 4.96
N GLY A 62 18.67 9.01 4.74
CA GLY A 62 17.72 10.06 5.07
C GLY A 62 17.76 11.25 4.13
N GLU A 63 18.38 11.10 2.96
CA GLU A 63 18.57 12.18 2.00
C GLU A 63 17.48 12.17 0.91
N ARG A 64 17.01 13.37 0.55
CA ARG A 64 16.20 13.57 -0.64
C ARG A 64 17.11 13.56 -1.87
N ARG A 65 16.96 12.53 -2.71
CA ARG A 65 17.81 12.34 -3.88
C ARG A 65 17.40 13.21 -5.05
N PHE A 66 16.08 13.27 -5.34
CA PHE A 66 15.55 13.97 -6.50
C PHE A 66 14.23 14.68 -6.19
N ASP A 67 14.00 15.80 -6.88
CA ASP A 67 12.71 16.50 -6.94
C ASP A 67 11.99 16.10 -8.23
N TRP A 68 10.85 15.43 -8.09
CA TRP A 68 10.07 14.87 -9.20
C TRP A 68 8.78 15.66 -9.42
N ASN A 69 8.93 16.86 -9.97
CA ASN A 69 7.79 17.69 -10.35
C ASN A 69 7.51 17.56 -11.86
N HIS A 70 6.24 17.48 -12.25
CA HIS A 70 5.84 17.31 -13.64
C HIS A 70 6.15 18.56 -14.49
N ARG A 71 6.33 19.72 -13.86
CA ARG A 71 6.71 20.97 -14.50
C ARG A 71 7.82 21.66 -13.73
N ALA A 72 8.81 22.14 -14.43
CA ALA A 72 9.91 22.89 -13.83
C ALA A 72 9.41 24.18 -13.15
N GLY A 73 9.92 24.46 -11.96
CA GLY A 73 9.61 25.67 -11.20
C GLY A 73 8.21 25.71 -10.56
N THR A 74 7.46 24.60 -10.59
CA THR A 74 6.17 24.48 -9.91
C THR A 74 6.14 23.23 -9.01
N TYR A 75 5.29 23.26 -7.99
CA TYR A 75 5.06 22.08 -7.18
C TYR A 75 3.84 21.33 -7.70
N THR A 76 4.05 20.07 -8.02
CA THR A 76 3.02 19.18 -8.57
C THR A 76 2.28 18.47 -7.45
N ALA A 77 0.95 18.49 -7.47
CA ALA A 77 0.14 17.73 -6.52
C ALA A 77 0.10 16.25 -6.91
N ILE A 78 1.14 15.50 -6.56
CA ILE A 78 1.25 14.07 -6.88
C ILE A 78 0.23 13.28 -6.07
N THR A 79 -0.81 12.78 -6.74
CA THR A 79 -1.94 12.06 -6.10
C THR A 79 -1.79 10.55 -6.09
N ALA A 80 -1.03 9.98 -7.04
CA ALA A 80 -0.74 8.56 -7.08
C ALA A 80 0.72 8.32 -7.45
N VAL A 81 1.32 7.31 -6.84
CA VAL A 81 2.72 6.90 -7.05
C VAL A 81 2.85 5.39 -6.97
N ALA A 82 3.77 4.83 -7.75
CA ALA A 82 4.12 3.41 -7.69
C ALA A 82 5.58 3.19 -8.08
N PHE A 83 6.23 2.17 -7.49
CA PHE A 83 7.49 1.62 -7.96
C PHE A 83 7.26 0.41 -8.87
N ALA A 84 8.16 0.20 -9.81
CA ALA A 84 8.29 -1.08 -10.50
C ALA A 84 8.81 -2.17 -9.53
N PRO A 85 8.50 -3.47 -9.77
CA PRO A 85 8.94 -4.57 -8.90
C PRO A 85 10.45 -4.70 -8.73
N GLY A 86 11.25 -4.18 -9.66
CA GLY A 86 12.72 -4.13 -9.56
C GLY A 86 13.25 -2.92 -8.80
N GLY A 87 12.40 -1.93 -8.48
CA GLY A 87 12.82 -0.67 -7.87
C GLY A 87 13.56 0.29 -8.82
N ASP A 88 13.77 -0.11 -10.08
CA ASP A 88 14.54 0.60 -11.10
C ASP A 88 13.77 1.75 -11.79
N ALA A 89 12.46 1.76 -11.66
CA ALA A 89 11.58 2.79 -12.18
C ALA A 89 10.46 3.11 -11.19
N ALA A 90 9.94 4.33 -11.26
CA ALA A 90 8.75 4.75 -10.52
C ALA A 90 7.87 5.63 -11.41
N MET A 91 6.56 5.62 -11.14
CA MET A 91 5.61 6.49 -11.83
C MET A 91 4.87 7.37 -10.84
N THR A 92 4.66 8.61 -11.24
CA THR A 92 3.87 9.60 -10.50
C THR A 92 2.72 10.09 -11.36
N ALA A 93 1.59 10.42 -10.73
CA ALA A 93 0.44 11.02 -11.39
C ALA A 93 -0.02 12.31 -10.72
N GLU A 94 -0.36 13.30 -11.52
CA GLU A 94 -1.13 14.50 -11.19
C GLU A 94 -2.35 14.55 -12.09
N ASP A 95 -3.52 14.33 -11.52
CA ASP A 95 -4.78 14.19 -12.28
C ASP A 95 -4.66 13.20 -13.44
N GLU A 96 -4.54 13.65 -14.68
CA GLU A 96 -4.39 12.84 -15.89
C GLU A 96 -2.93 12.74 -16.36
N THR A 97 -2.03 13.58 -15.83
CA THR A 97 -0.62 13.60 -16.25
C THR A 97 0.17 12.53 -15.53
N LEU A 98 0.93 11.74 -16.30
CA LEU A 98 1.78 10.66 -15.82
C LEU A 98 3.23 10.94 -16.19
N VAL A 99 4.15 10.69 -15.27
CA VAL A 99 5.60 10.71 -15.53
C VAL A 99 6.23 9.43 -15.03
N LEU A 100 6.94 8.74 -15.91
CA LEU A 100 7.79 7.61 -15.57
C LEU A 100 9.21 8.10 -15.32
N TRP A 101 9.80 7.72 -14.20
CA TRP A 101 11.11 8.16 -13.73
C TRP A 101 12.10 7.01 -13.65
N ASP A 102 13.36 7.28 -13.98
CA ASP A 102 14.50 6.44 -13.61
C ASP A 102 14.89 6.72 -12.15
N THR A 103 14.93 5.68 -11.32
CA THR A 103 15.24 5.85 -9.89
C THR A 103 16.71 6.03 -9.60
N ALA A 104 17.60 5.59 -10.51
CA ALA A 104 19.04 5.70 -10.35
C ALA A 104 19.54 7.12 -10.70
N GLY A 105 19.17 7.63 -11.87
CA GLY A 105 19.56 8.97 -12.37
C GLY A 105 18.59 10.09 -11.97
N GLY A 106 17.34 9.75 -11.63
CA GLY A 106 16.31 10.72 -11.27
C GLY A 106 15.66 11.41 -12.47
N GLU A 107 15.98 10.98 -13.68
CA GLU A 107 15.50 11.60 -14.91
C GLU A 107 14.11 11.09 -15.28
N ALA A 108 13.31 11.94 -15.91
CA ALA A 108 12.03 11.53 -16.50
C ALA A 108 12.30 10.73 -17.78
N ILE A 109 11.80 9.49 -17.81
CA ILE A 109 11.90 8.62 -18.98
C ILE A 109 10.87 9.01 -20.03
N THR A 110 9.61 9.19 -19.59
CA THR A 110 8.47 9.51 -20.47
C THR A 110 7.40 10.31 -19.74
N TYR A 111 6.64 11.07 -20.53
CA TYR A 111 5.47 11.85 -20.09
C TYR A 111 4.25 11.40 -20.89
N PHE A 112 3.13 11.17 -20.20
CA PHE A 112 1.88 10.77 -20.84
C PHE A 112 0.68 11.47 -20.23
N THR A 113 -0.41 11.47 -20.98
CA THR A 113 -1.74 11.86 -20.48
C THR A 113 -2.62 10.62 -20.48
N ALA A 114 -3.20 10.29 -19.35
CA ALA A 114 -4.20 9.25 -19.20
C ALA A 114 -5.56 9.72 -19.78
N PRO A 115 -6.46 8.81 -20.18
CA PRO A 115 -7.76 9.18 -20.74
C PRO A 115 -8.70 9.84 -19.73
N ALA A 116 -8.46 9.62 -18.43
CA ALA A 116 -9.22 10.23 -17.34
C ALA A 116 -8.32 10.37 -16.10
N LYS A 117 -8.85 11.03 -15.06
CA LYS A 117 -8.13 11.21 -13.78
C LYS A 117 -7.70 9.87 -13.20
N VAL A 118 -6.41 9.81 -12.85
CA VAL A 118 -5.77 8.62 -12.27
C VAL A 118 -6.00 8.60 -10.76
N ASN A 119 -6.62 7.51 -10.29
CA ASN A 119 -6.86 7.26 -8.87
C ASN A 119 -5.78 6.36 -8.26
N ALA A 120 -5.23 5.41 -9.03
CA ALA A 120 -4.23 4.46 -8.58
C ALA A 120 -3.34 3.99 -9.73
N ILE A 121 -2.11 3.60 -9.40
CA ILE A 121 -1.10 3.09 -10.32
C ILE A 121 -0.50 1.81 -9.76
N ALA A 122 -0.26 0.83 -10.63
CA ALA A 122 0.65 -0.28 -10.36
C ALA A 122 1.57 -0.45 -11.57
N LEU A 123 2.87 -0.69 -11.32
CA LEU A 123 3.87 -0.87 -12.36
C LEU A 123 4.30 -2.33 -12.50
N GLY A 124 4.47 -2.76 -13.73
CA GLY A 124 5.12 -4.02 -14.07
C GLY A 124 6.65 -3.88 -14.15
N PRO A 125 7.35 -5.00 -14.42
CA PRO A 125 8.81 -5.07 -14.47
C PRO A 125 9.44 -4.01 -15.37
N GLY A 126 10.48 -3.34 -14.87
CA GLY A 126 11.24 -2.31 -15.60
C GLY A 126 10.39 -1.09 -15.97
N GLY A 127 9.24 -0.87 -15.35
CA GLY A 127 8.35 0.21 -15.69
C GLY A 127 7.81 0.17 -17.12
N ARG A 128 7.68 -1.03 -17.73
CA ARG A 128 7.18 -1.17 -19.11
C ARG A 128 5.67 -1.11 -19.19
N LEU A 129 5.00 -1.71 -18.24
CA LEU A 129 3.55 -1.74 -18.14
C LEU A 129 3.11 -0.91 -16.93
N ALA A 130 2.05 -0.16 -17.09
CA ALA A 130 1.35 0.49 -15.99
C ALA A 130 -0.12 0.07 -16.02
N LEU A 131 -0.64 -0.39 -14.89
CA LEU A 131 -2.07 -0.54 -14.67
C LEU A 131 -2.55 0.71 -13.97
N LEU A 132 -3.49 1.42 -14.57
CA LEU A 132 -4.06 2.67 -14.09
C LEU A 132 -5.52 2.44 -13.70
N GLY A 133 -5.90 2.77 -12.49
CA GLY A 133 -7.28 2.85 -12.06
C GLY A 133 -7.81 4.27 -12.29
N LEU A 134 -8.88 4.42 -13.05
CA LEU A 134 -9.36 5.70 -13.53
C LEU A 134 -10.72 6.10 -12.94
N SER A 135 -11.07 7.37 -13.12
CA SER A 135 -12.34 7.95 -12.65
C SER A 135 -13.49 7.80 -13.64
N ASP A 136 -13.24 7.24 -14.82
CA ASP A 136 -14.21 6.99 -15.90
C ASP A 136 -14.75 5.56 -15.91
N ASP A 137 -14.71 4.90 -14.76
CA ASP A 137 -15.20 3.54 -14.53
C ASP A 137 -14.38 2.46 -15.25
N THR A 138 -13.12 2.78 -15.60
CA THR A 138 -12.21 1.82 -16.22
C THR A 138 -10.90 1.67 -15.44
N ALA A 139 -10.26 0.51 -15.60
CA ALA A 139 -8.82 0.40 -15.43
C ALA A 139 -8.19 0.13 -16.80
N VAL A 140 -7.02 0.70 -17.05
CA VAL A 140 -6.32 0.52 -18.32
C VAL A 140 -4.93 -0.04 -18.09
N LEU A 141 -4.55 -1.02 -18.89
CA LEU A 141 -3.17 -1.44 -19.03
C LEU A 141 -2.52 -0.56 -20.11
N PHE A 142 -1.44 0.10 -19.75
CA PHE A 142 -0.79 1.12 -20.54
C PHE A 142 0.67 0.74 -20.81
N ASP A 143 1.18 0.98 -22.03
CA ASP A 143 2.60 0.90 -22.32
C ASP A 143 3.30 2.16 -21.80
N ALA A 144 3.95 2.04 -20.66
CA ALA A 144 4.55 3.18 -19.97
C ALA A 144 5.89 3.64 -20.57
N ARG A 145 6.41 2.92 -21.58
CA ARG A 145 7.64 3.30 -22.31
C ARG A 145 7.34 3.94 -23.66
N ARG A 146 6.32 3.45 -24.36
CA ARG A 146 5.98 3.87 -25.73
C ARG A 146 4.71 4.69 -25.81
N GLY A 147 3.89 4.62 -24.78
CA GLY A 147 2.55 5.19 -24.76
C GLY A 147 1.52 4.27 -25.41
N GLY A 148 0.27 4.52 -25.06
CA GLY A 148 -0.88 3.83 -25.62
C GLY A 148 -1.50 2.79 -24.70
N ILE A 149 -2.81 2.66 -24.84
CA ILE A 149 -3.62 1.70 -24.09
C ILE A 149 -3.49 0.34 -24.76
N LEU A 150 -3.06 -0.66 -23.99
CA LEU A 150 -2.95 -2.05 -24.44
C LEU A 150 -4.24 -2.83 -24.15
N ARG A 151 -4.90 -2.54 -23.00
CA ARG A 151 -6.14 -3.19 -22.55
C ARG A 151 -7.00 -2.21 -21.78
N VAL A 152 -8.30 -2.45 -21.81
CA VAL A 152 -9.29 -1.77 -20.99
C VAL A 152 -10.05 -2.81 -20.17
N PHE A 153 -10.09 -2.61 -18.86
CA PHE A 153 -10.83 -3.43 -17.90
C PHE A 153 -12.01 -2.60 -17.41
N ALA A 154 -13.22 -2.93 -17.89
CA ALA A 154 -14.41 -2.15 -17.58
C ALA A 154 -14.98 -2.50 -16.19
N HIS A 155 -15.43 -1.49 -15.47
CA HIS A 155 -16.16 -1.55 -14.21
C HIS A 155 -17.51 -0.79 -14.35
N GLU A 156 -18.38 -0.94 -13.38
CA GLU A 156 -19.65 -0.20 -13.28
C GLU A 156 -19.57 0.98 -12.31
N GLY A 157 -18.35 1.43 -12.00
CA GLY A 157 -18.03 2.51 -11.10
C GLY A 157 -16.54 2.76 -11.05
N ARG A 158 -16.13 3.92 -10.55
CA ARG A 158 -14.71 4.36 -10.53
C ARG A 158 -13.80 3.32 -9.94
N VAL A 159 -12.68 3.05 -10.64
CA VAL A 159 -11.64 2.17 -10.11
C VAL A 159 -10.78 2.94 -9.12
N ARG A 160 -10.76 2.47 -7.88
CA ARG A 160 -10.11 3.15 -6.75
C ARG A 160 -8.72 2.64 -6.43
N SER A 161 -8.48 1.38 -6.71
CA SER A 161 -7.22 0.72 -6.37
C SER A 161 -6.90 -0.35 -7.39
N VAL A 162 -5.63 -0.48 -7.71
CA VAL A 162 -5.12 -1.48 -8.66
C VAL A 162 -3.84 -2.11 -8.13
N ALA A 163 -3.57 -3.35 -8.52
CA ALA A 163 -2.32 -4.04 -8.23
C ALA A 163 -1.94 -4.96 -9.40
N LEU A 164 -0.64 -5.21 -9.55
CA LEU A 164 -0.06 -6.21 -10.46
C LEU A 164 0.75 -7.21 -9.63
N ASP A 165 0.81 -8.47 -10.08
CA ASP A 165 1.82 -9.40 -9.59
C ASP A 165 3.22 -8.99 -10.11
N ALA A 166 4.28 -9.53 -9.53
CA ALA A 166 5.66 -9.12 -9.86
C ALA A 166 6.03 -9.39 -11.33
N ALA A 167 5.40 -10.36 -11.97
CA ALA A 167 5.61 -10.69 -13.38
C ALA A 167 4.68 -9.91 -14.33
N ALA A 168 3.72 -9.14 -13.81
CA ALA A 168 2.65 -8.46 -14.54
C ALA A 168 1.83 -9.42 -15.44
N LYS A 169 1.54 -10.60 -14.91
CA LYS A 169 0.65 -11.58 -15.55
C LYS A 169 -0.78 -11.46 -15.07
N LEU A 170 -0.95 -11.06 -13.81
CA LEU A 170 -2.23 -10.86 -13.18
C LEU A 170 -2.42 -9.39 -12.81
N ALA A 171 -3.60 -8.87 -13.08
CA ALA A 171 -4.04 -7.54 -12.67
C ALA A 171 -5.21 -7.67 -11.70
N LEU A 172 -5.18 -6.91 -10.62
CA LEU A 172 -6.25 -6.84 -9.65
C LEU A 172 -6.77 -5.41 -9.59
N THR A 173 -8.08 -5.25 -9.69
CA THR A 173 -8.76 -3.95 -9.66
C THR A 173 -9.85 -3.95 -8.60
N GLY A 174 -10.09 -2.80 -7.96
CA GLY A 174 -11.15 -2.62 -7.00
C GLY A 174 -11.83 -1.26 -7.17
N GLY A 175 -13.16 -1.21 -7.12
CA GLY A 175 -13.91 -0.02 -7.48
C GLY A 175 -15.18 0.26 -6.70
N GLU A 176 -15.85 1.35 -7.07
CA GLU A 176 -17.11 1.82 -6.49
C GLU A 176 -18.30 0.94 -6.89
N ASP A 177 -18.14 0.06 -7.89
CA ASP A 177 -19.10 -1.00 -8.22
C ASP A 177 -19.16 -2.14 -7.19
N ARG A 178 -18.44 -1.97 -6.08
CA ARG A 178 -18.37 -2.92 -4.95
C ARG A 178 -17.72 -4.25 -5.32
N SER A 179 -16.96 -4.30 -6.41
CA SER A 179 -16.27 -5.51 -6.83
C SER A 179 -14.74 -5.37 -6.75
N ALA A 180 -14.06 -6.46 -6.40
CA ALA A 180 -12.66 -6.67 -6.71
C ALA A 180 -12.60 -7.71 -7.83
N ARG A 181 -11.82 -7.44 -8.89
CA ARG A 181 -11.74 -8.30 -10.08
C ARG A 181 -10.30 -8.63 -10.41
N LEU A 182 -10.06 -9.91 -10.63
CA LEU A 182 -8.77 -10.43 -11.06
C LEU A 182 -8.81 -10.71 -12.56
N TRP A 183 -7.81 -10.26 -13.27
CA TRP A 183 -7.72 -10.31 -14.71
C TRP A 183 -6.42 -10.98 -15.15
N ASP A 184 -6.47 -11.72 -16.23
CA ASP A 184 -5.30 -12.13 -16.99
C ASP A 184 -4.82 -10.95 -17.85
N VAL A 185 -3.57 -10.53 -17.66
CA VAL A 185 -3.02 -9.33 -18.32
C VAL A 185 -2.84 -9.55 -19.83
N GLU A 186 -2.47 -10.76 -20.26
CA GLU A 186 -2.21 -11.09 -21.65
C GLU A 186 -3.50 -11.15 -22.47
N THR A 187 -4.51 -11.83 -21.95
CA THR A 187 -5.78 -12.05 -22.69
C THR A 187 -6.82 -10.98 -22.40
N GLY A 188 -6.77 -10.33 -21.23
CA GLY A 188 -7.79 -9.41 -20.75
C GLY A 188 -9.01 -10.12 -20.14
N ALA A 189 -8.95 -11.44 -19.95
CA ALA A 189 -10.04 -12.21 -19.39
C ALA A 189 -10.19 -11.94 -17.88
N GLU A 190 -11.44 -11.80 -17.41
CA GLU A 190 -11.77 -11.80 -16.00
C GLU A 190 -11.66 -13.23 -15.47
N LEU A 191 -10.73 -13.45 -14.52
CA LEU A 191 -10.49 -14.76 -13.91
C LEU A 191 -11.32 -14.98 -12.66
N GLN A 192 -11.44 -13.93 -11.82
CA GLN A 192 -12.20 -13.95 -10.57
C GLN A 192 -12.92 -12.63 -10.36
N ARG A 193 -14.09 -12.69 -9.70
CA ARG A 193 -14.84 -11.52 -9.24
C ARG A 193 -15.31 -11.75 -7.81
N TRP A 194 -14.92 -10.86 -6.90
CA TRP A 194 -15.32 -10.89 -5.50
C TRP A 194 -16.23 -9.70 -5.21
N GLN A 195 -17.47 -9.98 -4.83
CA GLN A 195 -18.47 -8.97 -4.54
C GLN A 195 -18.42 -8.58 -3.06
N HIS A 196 -18.48 -7.30 -2.78
CA HIS A 196 -18.55 -6.70 -1.45
C HIS A 196 -19.87 -5.96 -1.24
N ASP A 197 -20.20 -5.66 0.03
CA ASP A 197 -21.40 -4.89 0.37
C ASP A 197 -21.23 -3.39 0.14
N ALA A 198 -19.98 -2.90 0.03
CA ALA A 198 -19.63 -1.49 -0.18
C ALA A 198 -18.45 -1.35 -1.15
N ASP A 199 -18.16 -0.09 -1.55
CA ASP A 199 -17.05 0.25 -2.45
C ASP A 199 -15.75 -0.42 -2.04
N VAL A 200 -15.05 -1.05 -2.97
CA VAL A 200 -13.69 -1.57 -2.74
C VAL A 200 -12.70 -0.43 -2.90
N ARG A 201 -11.97 -0.12 -1.84
CA ARG A 201 -11.08 1.05 -1.78
C ARG A 201 -9.61 0.73 -1.81
N LEU A 202 -9.25 -0.49 -1.45
CA LEU A 202 -7.87 -0.95 -1.46
C LEU A 202 -7.84 -2.39 -1.95
N VAL A 203 -6.92 -2.66 -2.87
CA VAL A 203 -6.56 -4.02 -3.26
C VAL A 203 -5.04 -4.17 -3.20
N ALA A 204 -4.58 -5.37 -2.91
CA ALA A 204 -3.18 -5.76 -3.02
C ALA A 204 -3.06 -7.17 -3.58
N LEU A 205 -2.02 -7.44 -4.33
CA LEU A 205 -1.72 -8.73 -4.92
C LEU A 205 -0.35 -9.19 -4.45
N ALA A 206 -0.24 -10.45 -4.06
CA ALA A 206 1.04 -11.02 -3.69
C ALA A 206 1.98 -11.07 -4.90
N PRO A 207 3.30 -10.92 -4.72
CA PRO A 207 4.26 -10.89 -5.83
C PRO A 207 4.22 -12.14 -6.72
N ASP A 208 3.90 -13.30 -6.15
CA ASP A 208 3.74 -14.57 -6.85
C ASP A 208 2.36 -14.73 -7.53
N GLY A 209 1.45 -13.76 -7.32
CA GLY A 209 0.08 -13.79 -7.80
C GLY A 209 -0.85 -14.77 -7.08
N ALA A 210 -0.37 -15.52 -6.06
CA ALA A 210 -1.15 -16.60 -5.44
C ALA A 210 -2.23 -16.10 -4.46
N ARG A 211 -2.07 -14.90 -3.91
CA ARG A 211 -3.00 -14.33 -2.92
C ARG A 211 -3.35 -12.89 -3.28
N ALA A 212 -4.60 -12.54 -3.02
CA ALA A 212 -5.12 -11.19 -3.18
C ALA A 212 -5.72 -10.70 -1.86
N LEU A 213 -5.66 -9.40 -1.63
CA LEU A 213 -6.41 -8.70 -0.60
C LEU A 213 -7.39 -7.75 -1.26
N SER A 214 -8.62 -7.71 -0.77
CA SER A 214 -9.57 -6.64 -1.08
C SER A 214 -10.17 -6.06 0.20
N VAL A 215 -10.26 -4.73 0.24
CA VAL A 215 -10.77 -3.98 1.39
C VAL A 215 -11.93 -3.12 0.92
N SER A 216 -13.12 -3.37 1.47
CA SER A 216 -14.28 -2.51 1.22
C SER A 216 -14.41 -1.41 2.27
N LYS A 217 -15.12 -0.34 1.89
CA LYS A 217 -15.53 0.71 2.82
C LYS A 217 -16.39 0.09 3.92
N TYR A 218 -16.14 0.44 5.17
CA TYR A 218 -16.88 -0.02 6.36
C TYR A 218 -16.61 -1.47 6.80
N ASP A 219 -15.41 -2.04 6.59
CA ASP A 219 -14.90 -3.08 7.47
C ASP A 219 -14.65 -4.48 6.95
N ARG A 220 -14.75 -4.74 5.66
CA ARG A 220 -14.37 -6.06 5.22
C ARG A 220 -13.05 -6.06 4.45
N ALA A 221 -12.01 -6.57 5.08
CA ALA A 221 -10.74 -6.87 4.43
C ALA A 221 -10.59 -8.38 4.33
N VAL A 222 -10.57 -8.90 3.11
CA VAL A 222 -10.59 -10.34 2.84
C VAL A 222 -9.36 -10.74 2.06
N VAL A 223 -8.72 -11.82 2.48
CA VAL A 223 -7.61 -12.46 1.78
C VAL A 223 -8.17 -13.63 0.96
N TRP A 224 -7.82 -13.67 -0.31
CA TRP A 224 -8.31 -14.61 -1.30
C TRP A 224 -7.19 -15.49 -1.84
N ASP A 225 -7.49 -16.74 -2.14
CA ASP A 225 -6.71 -17.56 -3.05
C ASP A 225 -7.10 -17.23 -4.49
N THR A 226 -6.14 -16.77 -5.29
CA THR A 226 -6.43 -16.27 -6.65
C THR A 226 -6.77 -17.37 -7.63
N SER A 227 -6.23 -18.57 -7.44
CA SER A 227 -6.44 -19.71 -8.33
C SER A 227 -7.83 -20.31 -8.21
N SER A 228 -8.32 -20.46 -6.99
CA SER A 228 -9.63 -21.03 -6.70
C SER A 228 -10.74 -20.00 -6.49
N GLY A 229 -10.38 -18.74 -6.27
CA GLY A 229 -11.32 -17.66 -5.90
C GLY A 229 -11.85 -17.75 -4.47
N ARG A 230 -11.36 -18.69 -3.65
CA ARG A 230 -11.86 -18.92 -2.29
C ARG A 230 -11.30 -17.92 -1.29
N GLU A 231 -12.14 -17.55 -0.32
CA GLU A 231 -11.72 -16.80 0.86
C GLU A 231 -10.79 -17.67 1.71
N LEU A 232 -9.57 -17.17 1.98
CA LEU A 232 -8.63 -17.78 2.92
C LEU A 232 -8.91 -17.34 4.35
N GLY A 233 -9.38 -16.09 4.50
CA GLY A 233 -9.74 -15.50 5.78
C GLY A 233 -9.99 -14.02 5.65
N SER A 234 -10.46 -13.41 6.73
CA SER A 234 -10.71 -11.97 6.79
C SER A 234 -9.99 -11.33 7.98
N LEU A 235 -9.48 -10.12 7.78
CA LEU A 235 -8.94 -9.34 8.87
C LEU A 235 -10.09 -8.93 9.80
N PRO A 236 -9.87 -8.95 11.14
CA PRO A 236 -10.90 -8.57 12.09
C PRO A 236 -11.38 -7.15 11.85
N ALA A 237 -12.68 -6.97 11.69
CA ALA A 237 -13.29 -5.64 11.61
C ALA A 237 -12.92 -4.79 12.83
N PHE A 238 -12.70 -3.50 12.62
CA PHE A 238 -12.49 -2.57 13.72
C PHE A 238 -13.74 -2.57 14.61
N ARG A 239 -13.60 -2.90 15.89
CA ARG A 239 -14.73 -2.95 16.81
C ARG A 239 -15.36 -1.56 16.95
N ALA A 240 -16.42 -1.35 16.20
CA ALA A 240 -17.17 -0.10 16.06
C ALA A 240 -17.95 0.25 17.33
N ARG A 241 -17.27 0.52 18.45
CA ARG A 241 -18.02 1.06 19.60
C ARG A 241 -17.90 2.57 19.77
N ILE A 242 -16.89 3.24 19.22
CA ILE A 242 -16.69 4.69 19.40
C ILE A 242 -16.01 5.38 18.21
N THR A 243 -15.31 4.68 17.31
CA THR A 243 -14.52 5.30 16.24
C THR A 243 -15.17 5.06 14.87
N ARG A 244 -16.04 5.98 14.47
CA ARG A 244 -16.56 6.04 13.11
C ARG A 244 -15.41 6.43 12.18
N GLY A 245 -15.02 5.51 11.27
CA GLY A 245 -14.09 5.81 10.18
C GLY A 245 -12.72 5.17 10.28
N GLU A 246 -12.45 4.25 11.20
CA GLU A 246 -11.24 3.42 11.11
C GLU A 246 -11.36 2.49 9.90
N THR A 247 -10.34 2.48 9.04
CA THR A 247 -10.25 1.59 7.87
C THR A 247 -8.79 1.35 7.51
N TRP A 248 -8.53 0.31 6.72
CA TRP A 248 -7.22 0.07 6.13
C TRP A 248 -6.99 1.00 4.95
N THR A 249 -5.81 1.60 4.90
CA THR A 249 -5.44 2.59 3.89
C THR A 249 -4.26 2.16 3.03
N ALA A 250 -3.48 1.19 3.50
CA ALA A 250 -2.33 0.64 2.81
C ALA A 250 -2.19 -0.85 3.08
N ALA A 251 -1.67 -1.59 2.11
CA ALA A 251 -1.36 -3.01 2.25
C ALA A 251 -0.20 -3.41 1.35
N ALA A 252 0.64 -4.34 1.82
CA ALA A 252 1.71 -4.95 1.05
C ALA A 252 1.94 -6.39 1.50
N PHE A 253 2.03 -7.31 0.56
CA PHE A 253 2.47 -8.68 0.82
C PHE A 253 3.99 -8.75 0.91
N SER A 254 4.51 -9.68 1.71
CA SER A 254 5.93 -10.04 1.68
C SER A 254 6.30 -10.68 0.34
N HIS A 255 7.60 -10.68 0.02
CA HIS A 255 8.08 -11.22 -1.25
C HIS A 255 7.69 -12.69 -1.48
N ASP A 256 7.65 -13.49 -0.43
CA ASP A 256 7.23 -14.89 -0.42
C ASP A 256 5.71 -15.09 -0.29
N GLY A 257 4.93 -14.00 -0.22
CA GLY A 257 3.47 -14.02 -0.07
C GLY A 257 2.97 -14.60 1.26
N THR A 258 3.84 -14.94 2.21
CA THR A 258 3.44 -15.59 3.49
C THR A 258 3.00 -14.60 4.55
N ARG A 259 3.31 -13.31 4.38
CA ARG A 259 2.95 -12.24 5.32
C ARG A 259 2.28 -11.08 4.62
N LEU A 260 1.46 -10.36 5.37
CA LEU A 260 0.77 -9.16 4.91
C LEU A 260 0.97 -8.03 5.92
N LEU A 261 1.42 -6.88 5.45
CA LEU A 261 1.42 -5.64 6.22
C LEU A 261 0.18 -4.83 5.85
N THR A 262 -0.46 -4.22 6.84
CA THR A 262 -1.57 -3.29 6.63
C THR A 262 -1.36 -2.01 7.43
N GLY A 263 -1.74 -0.89 6.83
CA GLY A 263 -1.77 0.42 7.47
C GLY A 263 -3.19 0.92 7.63
N THR A 264 -3.46 1.75 8.65
CA THR A 264 -4.82 2.19 9.00
C THR A 264 -4.94 3.71 9.09
N THR A 265 -6.17 4.20 9.12
CA THR A 265 -6.50 5.63 9.32
C THR A 265 -6.12 6.13 10.72
N ASP A 266 -5.99 5.27 11.70
CA ASP A 266 -5.64 5.61 13.09
C ASP A 266 -4.16 5.39 13.43
N ARG A 267 -3.29 5.44 12.42
CA ARG A 267 -1.81 5.37 12.55
C ARG A 267 -1.27 4.02 13.00
N ARG A 268 -2.03 2.94 12.81
CA ARG A 268 -1.55 1.60 13.13
C ARG A 268 -0.99 0.92 11.91
N VAL A 269 0.07 0.16 12.12
CA VAL A 269 0.60 -0.81 11.17
C VAL A 269 0.49 -2.19 11.81
N GLN A 270 -0.02 -3.14 11.05
CA GLN A 270 -0.27 -4.49 11.55
C GLN A 270 0.38 -5.51 10.61
N LEU A 271 1.04 -6.50 11.19
CA LEU A 271 1.62 -7.63 10.48
C LEU A 271 0.76 -8.87 10.70
N TRP A 272 0.42 -9.53 9.60
CA TRP A 272 -0.41 -10.72 9.56
C TRP A 272 0.37 -11.89 8.97
N GLU A 273 0.22 -13.07 9.51
CA GLU A 273 0.75 -14.32 8.98
C GLU A 273 -0.33 -15.07 8.20
N LEU A 274 0.03 -15.55 7.03
CA LEU A 274 -0.86 -16.21 6.09
C LEU A 274 -0.51 -17.70 5.96
N PRO A 275 -1.47 -18.56 5.62
CA PRO A 275 -2.86 -18.27 5.27
C PRO A 275 -3.82 -18.11 6.46
N ALA A 276 -3.38 -18.33 7.68
CA ALA A 276 -4.24 -18.33 8.87
C ALA A 276 -4.84 -16.95 9.22
N VAL A 277 -4.32 -15.87 8.61
CA VAL A 277 -4.70 -14.46 8.88
C VAL A 277 -4.56 -14.10 10.36
N GLU A 278 -3.47 -14.55 10.97
CA GLU A 278 -3.16 -14.28 12.38
C GLU A 278 -2.31 -13.01 12.53
N ARG A 279 -2.71 -12.11 13.44
CA ARG A 279 -1.91 -10.91 13.73
C ARG A 279 -0.70 -11.26 14.58
N ARG A 280 0.51 -10.99 14.06
CA ARG A 280 1.80 -11.26 14.72
C ARG A 280 2.35 -10.03 15.43
N ALA A 281 2.15 -8.84 14.87
CA ALA A 281 2.65 -7.60 15.47
C ALA A 281 1.71 -6.43 15.15
N GLU A 282 1.76 -5.41 15.99
CA GLU A 282 1.04 -4.14 15.80
C GLU A 282 1.91 -3.01 16.33
N TRP A 283 2.09 -1.96 15.51
CA TRP A 283 2.78 -0.73 15.88
C TRP A 283 1.84 0.45 15.82
N GLU A 284 2.01 1.41 16.72
CA GLU A 284 1.33 2.69 16.69
C GLU A 284 2.32 3.79 16.33
N MET A 285 2.09 4.50 15.22
CA MET A 285 2.97 5.58 14.79
C MET A 285 2.77 6.82 15.67
N PRO A 286 3.86 7.51 16.06
CA PRO A 286 3.78 8.73 16.84
C PRO A 286 3.02 9.82 16.08
N ARG A 287 2.50 10.80 16.78
CA ARG A 287 1.94 12.02 16.17
C ARG A 287 3.05 13.02 15.98
N ARG A 288 2.98 13.83 14.93
CA ARG A 288 3.89 14.97 14.75
C ARG A 288 3.79 15.96 15.91
N GLU A 289 2.56 16.23 16.37
CA GLU A 289 2.26 17.12 17.49
C GLU A 289 1.19 16.45 18.36
N ASP A 290 1.53 16.16 19.63
CA ASP A 290 0.65 15.40 20.54
C ASP A 290 -0.70 16.09 20.82
N TRP A 291 -0.76 17.41 20.69
CA TRP A 291 -1.95 18.23 20.98
C TRP A 291 -2.87 18.45 19.77
N LYS A 292 -2.38 18.27 18.54
CA LYS A 292 -3.22 18.32 17.32
C LYS A 292 -3.72 16.92 16.95
N ARG A 293 -5.04 16.80 16.81
CA ARG A 293 -5.65 15.64 16.15
C ARG A 293 -5.42 15.73 14.62
N SER A 294 -4.17 15.61 14.19
CA SER A 294 -3.87 15.46 12.78
C SER A 294 -4.18 14.03 12.36
N GLY A 295 -4.91 13.85 11.26
CA GLY A 295 -5.15 12.55 10.66
C GLY A 295 -3.89 12.01 10.00
N ALA A 296 -2.96 11.49 10.79
CA ALA A 296 -1.73 10.87 10.30
C ALA A 296 -2.00 9.41 9.86
N TYR A 297 -2.92 9.21 8.90
CA TYR A 297 -3.18 7.89 8.36
C TYR A 297 -1.96 7.34 7.60
N ILE A 298 -1.88 6.03 7.49
CA ILE A 298 -0.78 5.35 6.81
C ILE A 298 -1.03 5.39 5.30
N LEU A 299 -0.07 5.94 4.56
CA LEU A 299 -0.11 6.05 3.08
C LEU A 299 0.48 4.83 2.39
N ALA A 300 1.54 4.28 2.95
CA ALA A 300 2.22 3.11 2.40
C ALA A 300 2.81 2.25 3.50
N VAL A 301 2.89 0.95 3.26
CA VAL A 301 3.62 -0.02 4.07
C VAL A 301 4.48 -0.88 3.15
N GLY A 302 5.57 -1.43 3.68
CA GLY A 302 6.46 -2.30 2.91
C GLY A 302 7.40 -3.09 3.81
N PHE A 303 7.97 -4.15 3.25
CA PHE A 303 9.00 -4.94 3.90
C PHE A 303 10.37 -4.35 3.59
N GLY A 304 11.26 -4.32 4.57
CA GLY A 304 12.65 -3.91 4.38
C GLY A 304 13.53 -5.07 3.91
N ALA A 305 14.76 -4.74 3.46
CA ALA A 305 15.72 -5.74 2.99
C ALA A 305 16.22 -6.68 4.11
N ALA A 306 16.28 -6.19 5.36
CA ALA A 306 16.70 -7.00 6.50
C ALA A 306 15.51 -7.84 7.02
N GLU A 307 15.82 -9.04 7.50
CA GLU A 307 14.83 -9.90 8.13
C GLU A 307 14.17 -9.20 9.34
N GLY A 308 12.86 -9.29 9.44
CA GLY A 308 12.10 -8.61 10.47
C GLY A 308 11.95 -7.10 10.30
N ALA A 309 12.51 -6.49 9.26
CA ALA A 309 12.37 -5.07 8.99
C ALA A 309 11.08 -4.77 8.21
N CYS A 310 10.34 -3.78 8.67
CA CYS A 310 9.18 -3.23 7.99
C CYS A 310 9.24 -1.71 7.95
N LEU A 311 8.51 -1.13 7.03
CA LEU A 311 8.45 0.32 6.83
C LEU A 311 7.00 0.77 6.73
N SER A 312 6.75 2.00 7.14
CA SER A 312 5.49 2.68 6.85
C SER A 312 5.72 4.16 6.56
N VAL A 313 4.86 4.73 5.73
CA VAL A 313 4.82 6.17 5.47
C VAL A 313 3.49 6.70 5.96
N SER A 314 3.54 7.74 6.79
CA SER A 314 2.34 8.37 7.34
C SER A 314 2.05 9.71 6.67
N ALA A 315 0.78 10.08 6.59
CA ALA A 315 0.32 11.29 5.92
C ALA A 315 0.81 12.60 6.58
N ASP A 316 1.28 12.55 7.82
CA ASP A 316 1.95 13.66 8.48
C ASP A 316 3.42 13.84 8.05
N GLY A 317 3.89 13.04 7.09
CA GLY A 317 5.15 13.23 6.39
C GLY A 317 6.36 12.53 7.01
N PHE A 318 6.16 11.38 7.64
CA PHE A 318 7.24 10.56 8.16
C PHE A 318 7.33 9.20 7.48
N VAL A 319 8.54 8.72 7.29
CA VAL A 319 8.87 7.31 7.07
C VAL A 319 9.27 6.70 8.41
N HIS A 320 8.61 5.63 8.81
CA HIS A 320 8.89 4.92 10.06
C HIS A 320 9.54 3.57 9.77
N ARG A 321 10.59 3.26 10.53
CA ARG A 321 11.21 1.94 10.54
C ARG A 321 10.64 1.12 11.68
N LEU A 322 10.13 -0.05 11.35
CA LEU A 322 9.50 -0.99 12.26
C LEU A 322 10.31 -2.27 12.29
N ARG A 323 10.24 -2.99 13.40
CA ARG A 323 10.89 -4.28 13.53
C ARG A 323 9.99 -5.27 14.26
N PHE A 324 9.92 -6.48 13.77
CA PHE A 324 9.32 -7.61 14.46
C PHE A 324 10.38 -8.70 14.68
N THR A 325 10.17 -9.50 15.72
CA THR A 325 10.97 -10.71 15.93
C THR A 325 10.33 -11.83 15.14
N PRO A 326 11.05 -12.47 14.21
CA PRO A 326 10.54 -13.57 13.37
C PRO A 326 10.04 -14.77 14.16
#